data_7e1269a4dfed48714f6cb06ff7dea525
#
_entry.id   7e1269a4dfed48714f6cb06ff7dea525
#
_cell.length_a   1.000
_cell.length_b   1.000
_cell.length_c   1.000
_cell.angle_alpha   90.00
_cell.angle_beta   90.00
_cell.angle_gamma   90.00
#
_symmetry.space_group_name_H-M   'P 1'
#
loop_
_entity.id
_entity.type
_entity.pdbx_description
1 polymer ?
#
loop_
_entity_poly.entity_id
_entity_poly.type
_entity_poly.pdbx_seq_one_letter_code
_entity_poly.pdbx_strand_id
1 'polypeptide(L)'
;MINLSVVEQGFKDVMAKQITDKKWPWVREIKTYGGEFDEGITAILDMFPAIWVVFESSGTPKKLSYNKTEYPLKFVVLVGARSVRNEESRRQGAGNDIGTYEMLDRVQQLLIGNDLSSVGVAGLAALELGRTKTIFNTKTRSQSISVLSQEFTTQYTITASDRDREEDETIGEIHRINVNYFFEPGDDVVDASDLVELKEN
;
A
#
# COMPACT_ATOMS: atom_id res chain seq x y z
N MET A 1 6.89 9.74 6.02
CA MET A 1 7.07 8.27 5.78
C MET A 1 5.71 7.63 5.57
N ILE A 2 5.51 6.77 4.56
CA ILE A 2 4.23 6.07 4.36
C ILE A 2 4.06 5.04 5.48
N ASN A 3 2.90 5.05 6.13
CA ASN A 3 2.51 4.02 7.08
C ASN A 3 1.90 2.82 6.33
N LEU A 4 2.44 1.62 6.52
CA LEU A 4 1.95 0.39 5.89
C LEU A 4 0.47 0.11 6.19
N SER A 5 0.00 0.46 7.39
CA SER A 5 -1.41 0.35 7.77
C SER A 5 -2.31 1.23 6.88
N VAL A 6 -1.85 2.43 6.52
CA VAL A 6 -2.58 3.34 5.64
C VAL A 6 -2.65 2.77 4.22
N VAL A 7 -1.55 2.17 3.74
CA VAL A 7 -1.55 1.53 2.41
C VAL A 7 -2.49 0.32 2.38
N GLU A 8 -2.40 -0.56 3.37
CA GLU A 8 -3.29 -1.73 3.47
C GLU A 8 -4.76 -1.32 3.58
N GLN A 9 -5.06 -0.27 4.37
CA GLN A 9 -6.41 0.28 4.45
C GLN A 9 -6.85 0.85 3.10
N GLY A 10 -5.96 1.53 2.38
CA GLY A 10 -6.23 2.05 1.04
C GLY A 10 -6.66 0.97 0.04
N PHE A 11 -6.01 -0.20 0.04
CA PHE A 11 -6.47 -1.35 -0.74
C PHE A 11 -7.91 -1.74 -0.41
N LYS A 12 -8.22 -1.84 0.90
CA LYS A 12 -9.56 -2.21 1.35
C LYS A 12 -10.61 -1.15 0.97
N ASP A 13 -10.28 0.12 1.11
CA ASP A 13 -11.20 1.23 0.85
C ASP A 13 -11.54 1.36 -0.64
N VAL A 14 -10.55 1.20 -1.54
CA VAL A 14 -10.80 1.20 -3.00
C VAL A 14 -11.74 0.07 -3.39
N MET A 15 -11.56 -1.12 -2.82
CA MET A 15 -12.44 -2.26 -3.07
C MET A 15 -13.81 -2.09 -2.41
N ALA A 16 -13.88 -1.59 -1.17
CA ALA A 16 -15.13 -1.33 -0.46
C ALA A 16 -16.00 -0.30 -1.19
N LYS A 17 -15.40 0.67 -1.86
CA LYS A 17 -16.12 1.62 -2.72
C LYS A 17 -16.89 0.91 -3.84
N GLN A 18 -16.36 -0.19 -4.39
CA GLN A 18 -17.07 -0.96 -5.41
C GLN A 18 -18.33 -1.65 -4.86
N ILE A 19 -18.33 -2.02 -3.57
CA ILE A 19 -19.53 -2.55 -2.89
C ILE A 19 -20.56 -1.42 -2.72
N THR A 20 -20.13 -0.26 -2.22
CA THR A 20 -20.98 0.92 -2.02
C THR A 20 -21.61 1.37 -3.34
N ASP A 21 -20.85 1.38 -4.43
CA ASP A 21 -21.28 1.72 -5.78
C ASP A 21 -22.14 0.62 -6.44
N LYS A 22 -22.42 -0.49 -5.73
CA LYS A 22 -23.17 -1.65 -6.22
C LYS A 22 -22.56 -2.35 -7.44
N LYS A 23 -21.28 -2.15 -7.69
CA LYS A 23 -20.53 -2.83 -8.78
C LYS A 23 -20.10 -4.22 -8.39
N TRP A 24 -19.85 -4.45 -7.08
CA TRP A 24 -19.45 -5.75 -6.51
C TRP A 24 -20.47 -6.25 -5.46
N PRO A 25 -21.73 -6.48 -5.84
CA PRO A 25 -22.78 -6.93 -4.90
C PRO A 25 -22.53 -8.32 -4.33
N TRP A 26 -21.60 -9.06 -4.91
CA TRP A 26 -21.23 -10.42 -4.53
C TRP A 26 -20.24 -10.49 -3.37
N VAL A 27 -19.50 -9.41 -3.05
CA VAL A 27 -18.55 -9.39 -1.93
C VAL A 27 -19.31 -9.26 -0.62
N ARG A 28 -19.06 -10.18 0.30
CA ARG A 28 -19.62 -10.10 1.67
C ARG A 28 -18.68 -9.43 2.64
N GLU A 29 -17.37 -9.72 2.53
CA GLU A 29 -16.36 -9.22 3.45
C GLU A 29 -15.07 -8.83 2.73
N ILE A 30 -14.45 -7.72 3.19
CA ILE A 30 -13.09 -7.32 2.84
C ILE A 30 -12.34 -7.10 4.16
N LYS A 31 -11.27 -7.87 4.39
CA LYS A 31 -10.53 -7.87 5.67
C LYS A 31 -9.01 -7.90 5.46
N THR A 32 -8.29 -7.63 6.53
CA THR A 32 -6.89 -8.00 6.66
C THR A 32 -6.78 -9.50 6.86
N TYR A 33 -5.84 -10.17 6.21
CA TYR A 33 -5.59 -11.60 6.42
C TYR A 33 -4.78 -11.81 7.70
N GLY A 34 -5.31 -12.61 8.60
CA GLY A 34 -4.70 -12.94 9.89
C GLY A 34 -4.35 -14.44 10.07
N GLY A 35 -4.33 -15.23 8.98
CA GLY A 35 -4.06 -16.67 9.06
C GLY A 35 -5.32 -17.56 9.10
N GLU A 36 -6.48 -17.02 8.73
CA GLU A 36 -7.78 -17.70 8.84
C GLU A 36 -7.85 -19.04 8.08
N PHE A 37 -7.05 -19.18 7.00
CA PHE A 37 -7.01 -20.44 6.24
C PHE A 37 -6.20 -21.55 6.91
N ASP A 38 -5.40 -21.22 7.91
CA ASP A 38 -4.54 -22.18 8.61
C ASP A 38 -5.25 -22.79 9.82
N GLU A 39 -5.94 -21.99 10.65
CA GLU A 39 -6.54 -22.47 11.90
C GLU A 39 -8.05 -22.19 12.03
N GLY A 40 -8.53 -21.10 11.47
CA GLY A 40 -9.88 -20.57 11.71
C GLY A 40 -10.89 -20.79 10.57
N ILE A 41 -10.63 -21.69 9.60
CA ILE A 41 -11.40 -21.77 8.36
C ILE A 41 -12.91 -22.02 8.57
N THR A 42 -13.29 -22.73 9.61
CA THR A 42 -14.71 -22.99 9.93
C THR A 42 -15.43 -21.70 10.39
N ALA A 43 -14.73 -20.80 11.07
CA ALA A 43 -15.30 -19.55 11.54
C ALA A 43 -15.58 -18.54 10.42
N ILE A 44 -14.93 -18.70 9.26
CA ILE A 44 -15.07 -17.78 8.12
C ILE A 44 -15.96 -18.33 7.00
N LEU A 45 -16.58 -19.49 7.17
CA LEU A 45 -17.39 -20.13 6.10
C LEU A 45 -18.54 -19.23 5.61
N ASP A 46 -19.14 -18.46 6.50
CA ASP A 46 -20.25 -17.58 6.19
C ASP A 46 -19.81 -16.22 5.59
N MET A 47 -18.49 -15.93 5.57
CA MET A 47 -17.96 -14.72 5.00
C MET A 47 -17.83 -14.78 3.47
N PHE A 48 -17.78 -15.98 2.90
CA PHE A 48 -17.60 -16.14 1.45
C PHE A 48 -18.82 -15.70 0.64
N PRO A 49 -18.63 -15.07 -0.53
CA PRO A 49 -17.36 -14.66 -1.16
C PRO A 49 -16.69 -13.50 -0.44
N ALA A 50 -15.38 -13.60 -0.23
CA ALA A 50 -14.64 -12.61 0.55
C ALA A 50 -13.26 -12.31 -0.04
N ILE A 51 -12.70 -11.15 0.34
CA ILE A 51 -11.39 -10.68 -0.08
C ILE A 51 -10.58 -10.36 1.18
N TRP A 52 -9.31 -10.76 1.16
CA TRP A 52 -8.35 -10.42 2.22
C TRP A 52 -7.15 -9.70 1.63
N VAL A 53 -6.62 -8.75 2.37
CA VAL A 53 -5.41 -8.02 2.03
C VAL A 53 -4.35 -8.31 3.08
N VAL A 54 -3.11 -8.48 2.66
CA VAL A 54 -1.97 -8.66 3.57
C VAL A 54 -0.72 -8.03 3.00
N PHE A 55 0.05 -7.37 3.84
CA PHE A 55 1.43 -7.01 3.53
C PHE A 55 2.29 -8.27 3.57
N GLU A 56 2.94 -8.61 2.45
CA GLU A 56 3.78 -9.81 2.37
C GLU A 56 5.22 -9.50 2.75
N SER A 57 5.79 -8.49 2.11
CA SER A 57 7.20 -8.15 2.29
C SER A 57 7.55 -6.78 1.71
N SER A 58 8.70 -6.26 2.11
CA SER A 58 9.39 -5.21 1.38
C SER A 58 10.52 -5.81 0.53
N GLY A 59 10.80 -5.19 -0.61
CA GLY A 59 12.01 -5.46 -1.37
C GLY A 59 13.24 -4.77 -0.78
N THR A 60 14.40 -4.97 -1.40
CA THR A 60 15.63 -4.27 -1.01
C THR A 60 15.52 -2.79 -1.37
N PRO A 61 15.68 -1.88 -0.39
CA PRO A 61 15.68 -0.45 -0.65
C PRO A 61 16.76 -0.05 -1.64
N LYS A 62 16.45 0.85 -2.57
CA LYS A 62 17.37 1.34 -3.58
C LYS A 62 17.66 2.81 -3.35
N LYS A 63 18.95 3.13 -3.14
CA LYS A 63 19.38 4.52 -3.03
C LYS A 63 19.34 5.20 -4.39
N LEU A 64 18.50 6.22 -4.53
CA LEU A 64 18.37 7.01 -5.76
C LEU A 64 19.31 8.22 -5.77
N SER A 65 19.52 8.85 -4.61
CA SER A 65 20.41 10.00 -4.44
C SER A 65 20.93 10.06 -3.01
N TYR A 66 21.68 11.10 -2.65
CA TYR A 66 22.19 11.28 -1.30
C TYR A 66 21.07 11.24 -0.24
N ASN A 67 19.94 11.89 -0.51
CA ASN A 67 18.82 12.05 0.42
C ASN A 67 17.55 11.28 0.04
N LYS A 68 17.56 10.49 -1.07
CA LYS A 68 16.38 9.76 -1.54
C LYS A 68 16.64 8.27 -1.61
N THR A 69 15.74 7.49 -1.03
CA THR A 69 15.75 6.04 -1.09
C THR A 69 14.38 5.55 -1.54
N GLU A 70 14.35 4.77 -2.60
CA GLU A 70 13.18 4.04 -3.09
C GLU A 70 12.96 2.78 -2.24
N TYR A 71 11.75 2.57 -1.79
CA TYR A 71 11.38 1.47 -0.91
C TYR A 71 10.27 0.63 -1.56
N PRO A 72 10.62 -0.54 -2.14
CA PRO A 72 9.64 -1.41 -2.76
C PRO A 72 8.77 -2.11 -1.72
N LEU A 73 7.48 -2.27 -2.04
CA LEU A 73 6.50 -2.95 -1.20
C LEU A 73 5.79 -4.05 -2.00
N LYS A 74 5.45 -5.11 -1.32
CA LYS A 74 4.62 -6.18 -1.87
C LYS A 74 3.44 -6.46 -0.96
N PHE A 75 2.25 -6.39 -1.54
CA PHE A 75 0.99 -6.77 -0.93
C PHE A 75 0.39 -7.96 -1.65
N VAL A 76 -0.37 -8.75 -0.96
CA VAL A 76 -1.12 -9.88 -1.52
C VAL A 76 -2.60 -9.67 -1.26
N VAL A 77 -3.38 -9.81 -2.31
CA VAL A 77 -4.84 -9.85 -2.22
C VAL A 77 -5.29 -11.29 -2.44
N LEU A 78 -6.00 -11.82 -1.46
CA LEU A 78 -6.60 -13.16 -1.52
C LEU A 78 -8.07 -13.01 -1.87
N VAL A 79 -8.53 -13.77 -2.86
CA VAL A 79 -9.95 -13.86 -3.21
C VAL A 79 -10.43 -15.26 -2.95
N GLY A 80 -11.54 -15.40 -2.23
CA GLY A 80 -12.10 -16.68 -1.85
C GLY A 80 -13.56 -16.84 -2.20
N ALA A 81 -13.91 -18.00 -2.76
CA ALA A 81 -15.30 -18.41 -3.03
C ALA A 81 -15.55 -19.81 -2.48
N ARG A 82 -16.79 -20.04 -2.10
CA ARG A 82 -17.25 -21.35 -1.61
C ARG A 82 -18.40 -21.85 -2.48
N SER A 83 -18.31 -23.11 -2.91
CA SER A 83 -19.43 -23.80 -3.55
C SER A 83 -19.41 -25.27 -3.15
N VAL A 84 -20.55 -25.75 -2.70
CA VAL A 84 -20.74 -27.18 -2.33
C VAL A 84 -20.91 -28.08 -3.55
N ARG A 85 -21.12 -27.53 -4.77
CA ARG A 85 -21.39 -28.31 -5.97
C ARG A 85 -20.18 -29.11 -6.44
N ASN A 86 -19.16 -28.42 -6.91
CA ASN A 86 -17.88 -28.98 -7.35
C ASN A 86 -16.78 -27.94 -7.44
N GLU A 87 -15.53 -28.34 -7.72
CA GLU A 87 -14.39 -27.46 -7.81
C GLU A 87 -14.46 -26.51 -9.03
N GLU A 88 -15.02 -26.97 -10.13
CA GLU A 88 -15.22 -26.16 -11.33
C GLU A 88 -16.18 -25.00 -11.05
N SER A 89 -17.33 -25.27 -10.41
CA SER A 89 -18.28 -24.20 -10.01
C SER A 89 -17.66 -23.20 -9.02
N ARG A 90 -16.72 -23.62 -8.18
CA ARG A 90 -16.03 -22.71 -7.25
C ARG A 90 -15.10 -21.75 -7.97
N ARG A 91 -14.47 -22.20 -9.05
CA ARG A 91 -13.53 -21.38 -9.83
C ARG A 91 -14.21 -20.53 -10.88
N GLN A 92 -15.12 -21.15 -11.65
CA GLN A 92 -15.79 -20.51 -12.78
C GLN A 92 -17.09 -19.80 -12.39
N GLY A 93 -17.66 -20.13 -11.23
CA GLY A 93 -19.01 -19.72 -10.84
C GLY A 93 -20.09 -20.66 -11.38
N ALA A 94 -21.30 -20.55 -10.87
CA ALA A 94 -22.45 -21.30 -11.35
C ALA A 94 -23.77 -20.57 -11.04
N GLY A 95 -24.53 -20.28 -12.06
CA GLY A 95 -25.79 -19.50 -11.91
C GLY A 95 -25.48 -18.07 -11.42
N ASN A 96 -25.97 -17.73 -10.23
CA ASN A 96 -25.73 -16.42 -9.61
C ASN A 96 -24.50 -16.38 -8.69
N ASP A 97 -23.81 -17.51 -8.50
CA ASP A 97 -22.64 -17.60 -7.63
C ASP A 97 -21.39 -17.22 -8.41
N ILE A 98 -20.65 -16.21 -7.92
CA ILE A 98 -19.38 -15.80 -8.51
C ILE A 98 -18.28 -16.81 -8.23
N GLY A 99 -17.44 -17.08 -9.23
CA GLY A 99 -16.24 -17.92 -9.07
C GLY A 99 -14.99 -17.11 -8.75
N THR A 100 -13.96 -17.78 -8.21
CA THR A 100 -12.70 -17.12 -7.84
C THR A 100 -11.97 -16.50 -9.04
N TYR A 101 -12.12 -17.03 -10.25
CA TYR A 101 -11.51 -16.45 -11.45
C TYR A 101 -12.09 -15.08 -11.80
N GLU A 102 -13.41 -14.94 -11.77
CA GLU A 102 -14.06 -13.66 -12.01
C GLU A 102 -13.77 -12.66 -10.89
N MET A 103 -13.76 -13.11 -9.63
CA MET A 103 -13.35 -12.27 -8.50
C MET A 103 -11.95 -11.71 -8.71
N LEU A 104 -11.00 -12.57 -9.10
CA LEU A 104 -9.62 -12.21 -9.32
C LEU A 104 -9.49 -11.19 -10.47
N ASP A 105 -10.15 -11.43 -11.59
CA ASP A 105 -10.14 -10.54 -12.75
C ASP A 105 -10.63 -9.14 -12.37
N ARG A 106 -11.74 -9.03 -11.65
CA ARG A 106 -12.28 -7.75 -11.17
C ARG A 106 -11.33 -7.03 -10.21
N VAL A 107 -10.65 -7.76 -9.33
CA VAL A 107 -9.63 -7.19 -8.42
C VAL A 107 -8.43 -6.69 -9.22
N GLN A 108 -7.95 -7.45 -10.18
CA GLN A 108 -6.84 -7.06 -11.04
C GLN A 108 -7.18 -5.80 -11.84
N GLN A 109 -8.34 -5.75 -12.49
CA GLN A 109 -8.78 -4.58 -13.26
C GLN A 109 -8.93 -3.31 -12.41
N LEU A 110 -9.35 -3.45 -11.15
CA LEU A 110 -9.50 -2.31 -10.24
C LEU A 110 -8.16 -1.77 -9.75
N LEU A 111 -7.22 -2.67 -9.43
CA LEU A 111 -6.00 -2.30 -8.71
C LEU A 111 -4.79 -2.05 -9.62
N ILE A 112 -4.73 -2.63 -10.83
CA ILE A 112 -3.63 -2.38 -11.75
C ILE A 112 -3.55 -0.90 -12.12
N GLY A 113 -2.37 -0.32 -11.98
CA GLY A 113 -2.15 1.10 -12.27
C GLY A 113 -2.76 2.08 -11.26
N ASN A 114 -3.40 1.60 -10.20
CA ASN A 114 -3.96 2.43 -9.13
C ASN A 114 -2.87 2.82 -8.14
N ASP A 115 -2.79 4.08 -7.76
CA ASP A 115 -1.83 4.61 -6.77
C ASP A 115 -2.47 4.85 -5.39
N LEU A 116 -3.73 4.47 -5.22
CA LEU A 116 -4.55 4.64 -4.02
C LEU A 116 -4.75 6.10 -3.59
N SER A 117 -4.39 7.08 -4.42
CA SER A 117 -4.56 8.51 -4.11
C SER A 117 -6.03 8.89 -3.93
N SER A 118 -6.93 8.20 -4.65
CA SER A 118 -8.39 8.40 -4.56
C SER A 118 -9.00 8.09 -3.19
N VAL A 119 -8.26 7.40 -2.32
CA VAL A 119 -8.63 7.06 -0.94
C VAL A 119 -7.67 7.68 0.09
N GLY A 120 -6.88 8.67 -0.32
CA GLY A 120 -6.03 9.46 0.57
C GLY A 120 -4.63 8.92 0.82
N VAL A 121 -4.19 7.88 0.11
CA VAL A 121 -2.80 7.41 0.17
C VAL A 121 -1.95 8.26 -0.77
N ALA A 122 -1.02 9.05 -0.24
CA ALA A 122 -0.17 9.91 -1.04
C ALA A 122 1.26 9.35 -1.18
N GLY A 123 1.90 9.58 -2.32
CA GLY A 123 3.31 9.26 -2.54
C GLY A 123 3.60 7.79 -2.81
N LEU A 124 2.57 6.99 -3.09
CA LEU A 124 2.72 5.61 -3.54
C LEU A 124 2.81 5.57 -5.07
N ALA A 125 3.70 4.75 -5.62
CA ALA A 125 3.71 4.45 -7.04
C ALA A 125 2.50 3.60 -7.43
N ALA A 126 2.12 3.64 -8.70
CA ALA A 126 1.04 2.80 -9.23
C ALA A 126 1.29 1.31 -8.93
N LEU A 127 0.24 0.61 -8.61
CA LEU A 127 0.27 -0.83 -8.33
C LEU A 127 0.54 -1.62 -9.62
N GLU A 128 1.50 -2.53 -9.55
CA GLU A 128 1.84 -3.45 -10.63
C GLU A 128 1.47 -4.88 -10.25
N LEU A 129 1.07 -5.67 -11.26
CA LEU A 129 0.75 -7.08 -11.04
C LEU A 129 2.01 -7.92 -10.85
N GLY A 130 2.04 -8.70 -9.78
CA GLY A 130 2.99 -9.78 -9.55
C GLY A 130 2.40 -11.15 -9.88
N ARG A 131 2.81 -12.16 -9.13
CA ARG A 131 2.39 -13.55 -9.36
C ARG A 131 0.97 -13.80 -8.87
N THR A 132 0.27 -14.67 -9.61
CA THR A 132 -0.98 -15.28 -9.17
C THR A 132 -0.71 -16.71 -8.73
N LYS A 133 -1.25 -17.12 -7.59
CA LYS A 133 -1.14 -18.50 -7.06
C LYS A 133 -2.48 -19.00 -6.58
N THR A 134 -2.69 -20.31 -6.72
CA THR A 134 -3.80 -20.98 -6.04
C THR A 134 -3.35 -21.44 -4.66
N ILE A 135 -4.14 -21.11 -3.65
CA ILE A 135 -3.88 -21.55 -2.28
C ILE A 135 -4.54 -22.93 -2.10
N PHE A 136 -3.71 -23.95 -2.09
CA PHE A 136 -4.15 -25.33 -1.83
C PHE A 136 -3.71 -25.74 -0.45
N ASN A 137 -4.67 -26.04 0.42
CA ASN A 137 -4.41 -26.77 1.64
C ASN A 137 -5.53 -27.80 1.88
N THR A 138 -5.29 -28.76 2.77
CA THR A 138 -6.24 -29.84 3.06
C THR A 138 -7.54 -29.27 3.64
N LYS A 139 -7.46 -28.21 4.42
CA LYS A 139 -8.61 -27.57 5.07
C LYS A 139 -9.51 -26.83 4.07
N THR A 140 -8.93 -26.05 3.14
CA THR A 140 -9.72 -25.36 2.10
C THR A 140 -10.45 -26.37 1.21
N ARG A 141 -9.78 -27.46 0.86
CA ARG A 141 -10.36 -28.53 0.04
C ARG A 141 -11.51 -29.24 0.74
N SER A 142 -11.36 -29.60 2.02
CA SER A 142 -12.40 -30.30 2.80
C SER A 142 -13.65 -29.43 3.01
N GLN A 143 -13.51 -28.10 3.07
CA GLN A 143 -14.61 -27.16 3.27
C GLN A 143 -15.21 -26.62 1.97
N SER A 144 -14.83 -27.17 0.82
CA SER A 144 -15.34 -26.76 -0.49
C SER A 144 -15.07 -25.29 -0.82
N ILE A 145 -13.87 -24.79 -0.46
CA ILE A 145 -13.41 -23.43 -0.69
C ILE A 145 -12.35 -23.43 -1.79
N SER A 146 -12.41 -22.43 -2.67
CA SER A 146 -11.34 -22.07 -3.61
C SER A 146 -10.77 -20.70 -3.21
N VAL A 147 -9.45 -20.60 -3.15
CA VAL A 147 -8.74 -19.34 -2.84
C VAL A 147 -7.65 -19.12 -3.86
N LEU A 148 -7.61 -17.91 -4.41
CA LEU A 148 -6.54 -17.43 -5.26
C LEU A 148 -5.85 -16.25 -4.57
N SER A 149 -4.54 -16.15 -4.73
CA SER A 149 -3.74 -15.00 -4.28
C SER A 149 -3.17 -14.26 -5.48
N GLN A 150 -3.23 -12.94 -5.43
CA GLN A 150 -2.61 -12.03 -6.38
C GLN A 150 -1.61 -11.15 -5.65
N GLU A 151 -0.35 -11.18 -6.07
CA GLU A 151 0.68 -10.26 -5.60
C GLU A 151 0.54 -8.93 -6.34
N PHE A 152 0.65 -7.82 -5.61
CA PHE A 152 0.78 -6.47 -6.13
C PHE A 152 2.07 -5.87 -5.62
N THR A 153 2.84 -5.27 -6.50
CA THR A 153 4.07 -4.55 -6.16
C THR A 153 3.87 -3.06 -6.36
N THR A 154 4.48 -2.29 -5.49
CA THR A 154 4.50 -0.83 -5.55
C THR A 154 5.76 -0.34 -4.84
N GLN A 155 5.95 0.97 -4.79
CA GLN A 155 7.07 1.59 -4.11
C GLN A 155 6.74 3.00 -3.66
N TYR A 156 7.48 3.49 -2.68
CA TYR A 156 7.48 4.89 -2.30
C TYR A 156 8.90 5.39 -2.06
N THR A 157 9.07 6.71 -2.07
CA THR A 157 10.37 7.34 -1.84
C THR A 157 10.44 7.91 -0.44
N ILE A 158 11.49 7.54 0.30
CA ILE A 158 11.84 8.14 1.58
C ILE A 158 12.88 9.22 1.30
N THR A 159 12.63 10.46 1.76
CA THR A 159 13.60 11.55 1.74
C THR A 159 14.25 11.69 3.11
N ALA A 160 15.55 11.96 3.18
CA ALA A 160 16.26 12.11 4.45
C ALA A 160 15.71 13.28 5.29
N SER A 161 15.26 14.35 4.63
CA SER A 161 14.57 15.49 5.28
C SER A 161 13.24 15.11 5.95
N ASP A 162 12.64 13.97 5.58
CA ASP A 162 11.43 13.48 6.26
C ASP A 162 11.74 12.89 7.65
N ARG A 163 13.02 12.65 7.96
CA ARG A 163 13.48 12.20 9.29
C ARG A 163 13.63 13.36 10.26
N ASP A 164 13.97 14.53 9.74
CA ASP A 164 14.31 15.71 10.54
C ASP A 164 13.05 16.53 10.87
N ARG A 165 11.87 16.17 10.32
CA ARG A 165 10.62 16.90 10.57
C ARG A 165 10.18 16.95 12.03
N GLU A 166 10.47 15.93 12.81
CA GLU A 166 10.18 15.94 14.25
C GLU A 166 11.17 16.82 15.04
N GLU A 167 12.37 17.04 14.47
CA GLU A 167 13.39 17.92 15.05
C GLU A 167 13.24 19.36 14.52
N ASP A 168 12.76 19.55 13.28
CA ASP A 168 12.60 20.85 12.61
C ASP A 168 11.51 21.76 13.24
N GLU A 169 10.57 21.22 13.99
CA GLU A 169 9.61 22.05 14.75
C GLU A 169 10.30 22.91 15.82
N THR A 170 11.58 22.65 16.12
CA THR A 170 12.38 23.39 17.11
C THR A 170 13.45 24.28 16.48
N ILE A 171 13.72 24.19 15.18
CA ILE A 171 14.68 25.03 14.47
C ILE A 171 13.96 26.28 14.00
N GLY A 172 14.27 27.42 14.63
CA GLY A 172 13.74 28.71 14.21
C GLY A 172 14.09 29.01 12.74
N GLU A 173 13.17 29.61 12.01
CA GLU A 173 13.41 30.05 10.65
C GLU A 173 14.54 31.06 10.60
N ILE A 174 15.44 30.93 9.63
CA ILE A 174 16.52 31.94 9.41
C ILE A 174 15.89 33.12 8.71
N HIS A 175 15.63 34.19 9.45
CA HIS A 175 15.07 35.42 8.91
C HIS A 175 16.15 36.38 8.39
N ARG A 176 17.39 36.27 8.91
CA ARG A 176 18.48 37.19 8.60
C ARG A 176 19.82 36.45 8.58
N ILE A 177 20.63 36.78 7.61
CA ILE A 177 22.03 36.34 7.50
C ILE A 177 22.91 37.58 7.46
N ASN A 178 23.83 37.72 8.43
CA ASN A 178 24.84 38.74 8.42
C ASN A 178 26.13 38.17 7.83
N VAL A 179 26.62 38.76 6.75
CA VAL A 179 27.87 38.37 6.06
C VAL A 179 28.91 39.39 6.35
N ASN A 180 29.96 39.05 7.09
CA ASN A 180 31.09 39.90 7.36
C ASN A 180 32.26 39.61 6.41
N TYR A 181 32.84 40.64 5.84
CA TYR A 181 33.99 40.52 4.93
C TYR A 181 35.24 40.97 5.66
N PHE A 182 36.31 40.19 5.53
CA PHE A 182 37.64 40.44 6.08
C PHE A 182 38.62 40.52 4.89
N PHE A 183 39.14 41.66 4.58
CA PHE A 183 40.03 41.86 3.42
C PHE A 183 41.52 41.64 3.77
N GLU A 184 41.89 41.84 5.04
CA GLU A 184 43.23 41.52 5.51
C GLU A 184 43.24 40.25 6.35
N PRO A 185 44.01 39.22 5.97
CA PRO A 185 44.04 37.96 6.73
C PRO A 185 44.73 38.15 8.10
N GLY A 186 43.98 37.91 9.19
CA GLY A 186 44.50 37.77 10.54
C GLY A 186 44.44 38.99 11.43
N ASP A 187 43.72 40.06 11.02
CA ASP A 187 43.49 41.22 11.88
C ASP A 187 42.18 41.21 12.66
N ASP A 188 41.32 40.24 12.37
CA ASP A 188 39.98 40.05 12.98
C ASP A 188 39.07 41.28 12.89
N VAL A 189 39.37 42.23 12.01
CA VAL A 189 38.59 43.43 11.78
C VAL A 189 37.62 43.22 10.63
N VAL A 190 36.34 43.51 10.85
CA VAL A 190 35.31 43.44 9.81
C VAL A 190 35.41 44.67 8.92
N ASP A 191 35.87 44.52 7.68
CA ASP A 191 36.04 45.59 6.71
C ASP A 191 34.73 46.00 6.02
N ALA A 192 33.83 45.06 5.83
CA ALA A 192 32.49 45.32 5.32
C ALA A 192 31.50 44.28 5.85
N SER A 193 30.21 44.62 5.89
CA SER A 193 29.17 43.70 6.27
C SER A 193 27.90 43.91 5.44
N ASP A 194 27.27 42.82 5.05
CA ASP A 194 25.96 42.80 4.40
C ASP A 194 24.93 42.06 5.27
N LEU A 195 23.74 42.65 5.38
CA LEU A 195 22.59 42.01 6.02
C LEU A 195 21.61 41.54 4.94
N VAL A 196 21.47 40.22 4.81
CA VAL A 196 20.49 39.61 3.93
C VAL A 196 19.24 39.27 4.74
N GLU A 197 18.12 39.94 4.43
CA GLU A 197 16.81 39.61 4.99
C GLU A 197 16.07 38.68 4.05
N LEU A 198 15.68 37.49 4.54
CA LEU A 198 14.87 36.55 3.81
C LEU A 198 13.42 36.98 3.92
N LYS A 199 12.77 37.21 2.76
CA LYS A 199 11.34 37.56 2.73
C LYS A 199 10.52 36.30 3.00
N GLU A 200 9.58 36.40 3.93
CA GLU A 200 8.51 35.44 4.10
C GLU A 200 7.64 35.43 2.83
N ASN A 201 7.39 34.22 2.29
CA ASN A 201 6.45 34.03 1.16
C ASN A 201 5.03 33.76 1.68
#